data_e169c3b18fe39bb7e61d2019904df2e6
#
_entry.id   e169c3b18fe39bb7e61d2019904df2e6
#
_cell.length_a   1.000
_cell.length_b   1.000
_cell.length_c   1.000
_cell.angle_alpha   90.00
_cell.angle_beta   90.00
_cell.angle_gamma   90.00
#
_symmetry.space_group_name_H-M   'P 1'
#
loop_
_entity.id
_entity.type
_entity.pdbx_description
1 polymer ?
#
loop_
_entity_poly.entity_id
_entity_poly.type
_entity_poly.pdbx_seq_one_letter_code
_entity_poly.pdbx_strand_id
1 'polypeptide(L)'
;MGKYIVKRVILAIFTIFIISLITFFAMNAIPCGPFNSEKAKSPAVMKELEARYGLDQPLIVQYKNYMAGVLHGDFGVSLKTDRPISDIIGESFPISAKLGLLAALTAIVFGVVLGSIAALMRNRWPDRVIVFFVTLITSMPSFVIATLLLYFFCIKLGVVQAFSSGSNMILLPVLSLSLSPMAYITRLTKTSMLDALGQDYIRTAKAKGVHQYKIIFVHALRNALIPVITYVGPMIGGILTGSMVIESIFNIGGLGSKFVSCITNRDYTMIMATTLFLAVIMVGANLITDIVYKVIDPRIKLD
;
A
#
# COMPACT_ATOMS: atom_id res chain seq x y z
N MET A 1 -4.90 6.20 -27.49
CA MET A 1 -4.86 5.12 -26.50
C MET A 1 -3.54 4.33 -26.58
N GLY A 2 -3.21 3.65 -27.68
CA GLY A 2 -2.02 2.79 -27.76
C GLY A 2 -0.69 3.49 -27.43
N LYS A 3 -0.42 4.65 -28.03
CA LYS A 3 0.82 5.44 -27.79
C LYS A 3 0.98 5.82 -26.30
N TYR A 4 -0.10 6.16 -25.62
CA TYR A 4 -0.10 6.49 -24.20
C TYR A 4 0.25 5.25 -23.34
N ILE A 5 -0.41 4.12 -23.59
CA ILE A 5 -0.14 2.87 -22.85
C ILE A 5 1.31 2.45 -23.04
N VAL A 6 1.84 2.49 -24.28
CA VAL A 6 3.24 2.16 -24.56
C VAL A 6 4.19 3.09 -23.79
N LYS A 7 3.96 4.42 -23.81
CA LYS A 7 4.76 5.38 -23.03
C LYS A 7 4.76 5.04 -21.55
N ARG A 8 3.59 4.72 -20.99
CA ARG A 8 3.43 4.35 -19.54
C ARG A 8 4.13 3.05 -19.20
N VAL A 9 4.03 2.03 -20.05
CA VAL A 9 4.74 0.76 -19.85
C VAL A 9 6.25 0.95 -19.90
N ILE A 10 6.76 1.73 -20.84
CA ILE A 10 8.20 2.04 -20.91
C ILE A 10 8.67 2.77 -19.64
N LEU A 11 7.90 3.76 -19.18
CA LEU A 11 8.21 4.49 -17.95
C LEU A 11 8.15 3.55 -16.72
N ALA A 12 7.18 2.63 -16.67
CA ALA A 12 7.07 1.64 -15.61
C ALA A 12 8.30 0.73 -15.56
N ILE A 13 8.73 0.19 -16.69
CA ILE A 13 9.94 -0.64 -16.78
C ILE A 13 11.18 0.16 -16.37
N PHE A 14 11.31 1.39 -16.87
CA PHE A 14 12.40 2.28 -16.51
C PHE A 14 12.44 2.57 -15.00
N THR A 15 11.28 2.83 -14.39
CA THR A 15 11.17 3.06 -12.95
C THR A 15 11.62 1.85 -12.15
N ILE A 16 11.17 0.64 -12.52
CA ILE A 16 11.58 -0.61 -11.85
C ILE A 16 13.09 -0.82 -12.00
N PHE A 17 13.64 -0.55 -13.18
CA PHE A 17 15.08 -0.63 -13.43
C PHE A 17 15.87 0.35 -12.54
N ILE A 18 15.46 1.60 -12.43
CA ILE A 18 16.09 2.60 -11.55
C ILE A 18 16.00 2.17 -10.08
N ILE A 19 14.83 1.70 -9.64
CA ILE A 19 14.66 1.19 -8.26
C ILE A 19 15.62 0.02 -8.00
N SER A 20 15.78 -0.92 -8.95
CA SER A 20 16.70 -2.04 -8.81
C SER A 20 18.15 -1.58 -8.66
N LEU A 21 18.59 -0.61 -9.48
CA LEU A 21 19.93 -0.04 -9.38
C LEU A 21 20.17 0.64 -8.04
N ILE A 22 19.27 1.55 -7.66
CA ILE A 22 19.39 2.32 -6.41
C ILE A 22 19.44 1.35 -5.22
N THR A 23 18.51 0.37 -5.17
CA THR A 23 18.46 -0.60 -4.06
C THR A 23 19.75 -1.41 -3.98
N PHE A 24 20.23 -1.93 -5.11
CA PHE A 24 21.44 -2.74 -5.15
C PHE A 24 22.69 -1.97 -4.67
N PHE A 25 22.91 -0.77 -5.21
CA PHE A 25 24.08 0.02 -4.84
C PHE A 25 23.97 0.59 -3.43
N ALA A 26 22.78 1.05 -3.02
CA ALA A 26 22.56 1.55 -1.66
C ALA A 26 22.81 0.47 -0.60
N MET A 27 22.33 -0.75 -0.84
CA MET A 27 22.54 -1.88 0.04
C MET A 27 24.03 -2.26 0.16
N ASN A 28 24.77 -2.27 -0.96
CA ASN A 28 26.18 -2.58 -0.97
C ASN A 28 27.06 -1.42 -0.45
N ALA A 29 26.55 -0.20 -0.36
CA ALA A 29 27.22 0.93 0.26
C ALA A 29 27.21 0.89 1.80
N ILE A 30 26.38 0.03 2.40
CA ILE A 30 26.33 -0.14 3.86
C ILE A 30 27.58 -0.91 4.30
N PRO A 31 28.39 -0.34 5.22
CA PRO A 31 29.60 -1.01 5.70
C PRO A 31 29.25 -2.31 6.42
N CYS A 32 30.18 -3.25 6.37
CA CYS A 32 30.14 -4.52 7.09
C CYS A 32 29.35 -5.69 6.45
N GLY A 33 28.96 -5.65 5.19
CA GLY A 33 28.43 -6.81 4.46
C GLY A 33 27.28 -7.61 5.16
N PRO A 34 26.73 -8.63 4.49
CA PRO A 34 25.57 -9.37 5.02
C PRO A 34 25.89 -10.34 6.15
N PHE A 35 27.15 -10.81 6.28
CA PHE A 35 27.54 -11.86 7.24
C PHE A 35 28.23 -11.34 8.51
N ASN A 36 28.55 -10.05 8.58
CA ASN A 36 29.33 -9.48 9.69
C ASN A 36 28.61 -9.41 11.05
N SER A 37 27.30 -9.58 11.09
CA SER A 37 26.55 -9.66 12.37
C SER A 37 26.73 -11.00 13.09
N GLU A 38 27.27 -11.99 12.42
CA GLU A 38 27.53 -13.33 12.98
C GLU A 38 28.95 -13.39 13.55
N LYS A 39 29.14 -12.74 14.70
CA LYS A 39 30.43 -12.59 15.41
C LYS A 39 31.24 -13.85 15.70
N ALA A 40 30.77 -15.04 15.32
CA ALA A 40 31.36 -16.32 15.64
C ALA A 40 31.93 -17.09 14.45
N LYS A 41 31.88 -16.57 13.21
CA LYS A 41 32.40 -17.31 12.04
C LYS A 41 33.86 -16.98 11.82
N SER A 42 34.67 -18.01 11.59
CA SER A 42 36.08 -17.81 11.24
C SER A 42 36.23 -17.12 9.86
N PRO A 43 37.32 -16.38 9.61
CA PRO A 43 37.55 -15.73 8.32
C PRO A 43 37.48 -16.69 7.13
N ALA A 44 37.87 -17.96 7.33
CA ALA A 44 37.78 -18.99 6.31
C ALA A 44 36.33 -19.33 5.92
N VAL A 45 35.45 -19.49 6.91
CA VAL A 45 34.02 -19.74 6.69
C VAL A 45 33.32 -18.53 6.02
N MET A 46 33.72 -17.30 6.39
CA MET A 46 33.24 -16.10 5.73
C MET A 46 33.57 -16.08 4.24
N LYS A 47 34.80 -16.35 3.90
CA LYS A 47 35.27 -16.40 2.50
C LYS A 47 34.54 -17.48 1.68
N GLU A 48 34.27 -18.63 2.28
CA GLU A 48 33.54 -19.72 1.63
C GLU A 48 32.07 -19.33 1.38
N LEU A 49 31.42 -18.63 2.34
CA LEU A 49 30.05 -18.10 2.16
C LEU A 49 30.00 -17.02 1.08
N GLU A 50 30.96 -16.08 1.08
CA GLU A 50 31.06 -15.05 0.05
C GLU A 50 31.20 -15.67 -1.35
N ALA A 51 32.05 -16.67 -1.50
CA ALA A 51 32.23 -17.40 -2.76
C ALA A 51 30.96 -18.18 -3.15
N ARG A 52 30.29 -18.84 -2.18
CA ARG A 52 29.06 -19.60 -2.42
C ARG A 52 27.92 -18.73 -2.95
N TYR A 53 27.81 -17.49 -2.47
CA TYR A 53 26.78 -16.55 -2.88
C TYR A 53 27.26 -15.54 -3.94
N GLY A 54 28.52 -15.70 -4.45
CA GLY A 54 29.10 -14.85 -5.50
C GLY A 54 29.33 -13.41 -5.07
N LEU A 55 29.43 -13.14 -3.77
CA LEU A 55 29.65 -11.81 -3.20
C LEU A 55 31.11 -11.35 -3.33
N ASP A 56 32.00 -12.26 -3.72
CA ASP A 56 33.42 -12.02 -4.06
C ASP A 56 33.62 -11.39 -5.44
N GLN A 57 32.57 -11.40 -6.28
CA GLN A 57 32.59 -10.85 -7.63
C GLN A 57 32.44 -9.32 -7.65
N PRO A 58 32.91 -8.64 -8.74
CA PRO A 58 32.63 -7.21 -8.91
C PRO A 58 31.14 -6.91 -8.88
N LEU A 59 30.73 -5.81 -8.22
CA LEU A 59 29.33 -5.44 -8.00
C LEU A 59 28.48 -5.44 -9.28
N ILE A 60 29.06 -5.00 -10.42
CA ILE A 60 28.36 -5.00 -11.70
C ILE A 60 28.02 -6.42 -12.16
N VAL A 61 28.90 -7.39 -11.89
CA VAL A 61 28.69 -8.79 -12.24
C VAL A 61 27.62 -9.40 -11.35
N GLN A 62 27.70 -9.15 -10.05
CA GLN A 62 26.65 -9.54 -9.09
C GLN A 62 25.28 -9.03 -9.51
N TYR A 63 25.18 -7.73 -9.85
CA TYR A 63 23.93 -7.12 -10.31
C TYR A 63 23.39 -7.78 -11.59
N LYS A 64 24.25 -7.98 -12.60
CA LYS A 64 23.84 -8.64 -13.86
C LYS A 64 23.34 -10.07 -13.62
N ASN A 65 24.05 -10.86 -12.82
CA ASN A 65 23.67 -12.24 -12.51
C ASN A 65 22.34 -12.29 -11.76
N TYR A 66 22.15 -11.41 -10.78
CA TYR A 66 20.90 -11.31 -10.04
C TYR A 66 19.73 -10.92 -10.95
N MET A 67 19.89 -9.88 -11.78
CA MET A 67 18.82 -9.43 -12.68
C MET A 67 18.51 -10.46 -13.77
N ALA A 68 19.51 -11.21 -14.24
CA ALA A 68 19.28 -12.33 -15.15
C ALA A 68 18.40 -13.42 -14.50
N GLY A 69 18.69 -13.78 -13.24
CA GLY A 69 17.84 -14.71 -12.46
C GLY A 69 16.40 -14.20 -12.32
N VAL A 70 16.24 -12.94 -11.92
CA VAL A 70 14.90 -12.30 -11.75
C VAL A 70 14.08 -12.36 -13.04
N LEU A 71 14.70 -12.12 -14.21
CA LEU A 71 14.02 -12.21 -15.50
C LEU A 71 13.54 -13.63 -15.85
N HIS A 72 14.13 -14.66 -15.26
CA HIS A 72 13.71 -16.06 -15.38
C HIS A 72 12.80 -16.51 -14.23
N GLY A 73 12.42 -15.59 -13.32
CA GLY A 73 11.57 -15.87 -12.15
C GLY A 73 12.34 -16.43 -10.95
N ASP A 74 13.66 -16.47 -11.01
CA ASP A 74 14.50 -16.89 -9.89
C ASP A 74 14.92 -15.66 -9.08
N PHE A 75 14.36 -15.51 -7.89
CA PHE A 75 14.72 -14.45 -6.94
C PHE A 75 15.89 -14.83 -6.02
N GLY A 76 16.45 -16.03 -6.19
CA GLY A 76 17.49 -16.57 -5.37
C GLY A 76 17.02 -17.10 -4.01
N VAL A 77 17.96 -17.31 -3.11
CA VAL A 77 17.73 -17.81 -1.76
C VAL A 77 18.03 -16.73 -0.71
N SER A 78 17.32 -16.76 0.39
CA SER A 78 17.58 -15.88 1.54
C SER A 78 18.93 -16.23 2.17
N LEU A 79 19.80 -15.24 2.36
CA LEU A 79 21.11 -15.42 2.98
C LEU A 79 21.04 -15.81 4.47
N LYS A 80 19.87 -15.68 5.09
CA LYS A 80 19.68 -15.94 6.52
C LYS A 80 18.93 -17.24 6.81
N THR A 81 18.01 -17.63 5.93
CA THR A 81 17.14 -18.80 6.15
C THR A 81 17.43 -19.95 5.19
N ASP A 82 18.28 -19.75 4.18
CA ASP A 82 18.56 -20.70 3.08
C ASP A 82 17.29 -21.19 2.34
N ARG A 83 16.17 -20.45 2.48
CA ARG A 83 14.91 -20.77 1.79
C ARG A 83 14.80 -20.03 0.47
N PRO A 84 14.18 -20.62 -0.57
CA PRO A 84 13.84 -19.93 -1.80
C PRO A 84 12.97 -18.68 -1.50
N ILE A 85 13.36 -17.54 -2.08
CA ILE A 85 12.64 -16.27 -1.81
C ILE A 85 11.27 -16.28 -2.46
N SER A 86 11.10 -16.97 -3.59
CA SER A 86 9.78 -17.21 -4.21
C SER A 86 8.76 -17.80 -3.24
N ASP A 87 9.18 -18.78 -2.42
CA ASP A 87 8.32 -19.43 -1.44
C ASP A 87 7.95 -18.48 -0.30
N ILE A 88 8.95 -17.71 0.19
CA ILE A 88 8.71 -16.71 1.24
C ILE A 88 7.73 -15.65 0.78
N ILE A 89 7.86 -15.15 -0.46
CA ILE A 89 6.93 -14.18 -1.05
C ILE A 89 5.56 -14.84 -1.25
N GLY A 90 5.51 -16.07 -1.79
CA GLY A 90 4.27 -16.81 -2.01
C GLY A 90 3.47 -17.09 -0.75
N GLU A 91 4.14 -17.32 0.39
CA GLU A 91 3.50 -17.50 1.71
C GLU A 91 3.05 -16.17 2.33
N SER A 92 3.86 -15.10 2.19
CA SER A 92 3.66 -13.85 2.93
C SER A 92 2.79 -12.84 2.18
N PHE A 93 2.88 -12.75 0.86
CA PHE A 93 2.14 -11.78 0.06
C PHE A 93 0.61 -11.96 0.13
N PRO A 94 0.03 -13.17 0.07
CA PRO A 94 -1.41 -13.34 0.21
C PRO A 94 -1.97 -12.79 1.53
N ILE A 95 -1.18 -12.84 2.60
CA ILE A 95 -1.55 -12.29 3.92
C ILE A 95 -1.65 -10.76 3.84
N SER A 96 -0.61 -10.10 3.32
CA SER A 96 -0.60 -8.65 3.11
C SER A 96 -1.69 -8.20 2.12
N ALA A 97 -1.89 -8.94 1.03
CA ALA A 97 -2.91 -8.64 0.03
C ALA A 97 -4.33 -8.74 0.61
N LYS A 98 -4.62 -9.79 1.39
CA LYS A 98 -5.90 -9.95 2.08
C LYS A 98 -6.14 -8.80 3.06
N LEU A 99 -5.15 -8.47 3.88
CA LEU A 99 -5.21 -7.35 4.83
C LEU A 99 -5.46 -6.03 4.09
N GLY A 100 -4.68 -5.76 3.04
CA GLY A 100 -4.75 -4.54 2.25
C GLY A 100 -6.07 -4.37 1.53
N LEU A 101 -6.59 -5.43 0.89
CA LEU A 101 -7.88 -5.38 0.20
C LEU A 101 -9.05 -5.14 1.15
N LEU A 102 -9.06 -5.80 2.31
CA LEU A 102 -10.09 -5.57 3.33
C LEU A 102 -10.01 -4.15 3.89
N ALA A 103 -8.81 -3.63 4.14
CA ALA A 103 -8.62 -2.26 4.60
C ALA A 103 -9.04 -1.23 3.54
N ALA A 104 -8.70 -1.46 2.27
CA ALA A 104 -9.12 -0.59 1.17
C ALA A 104 -10.65 -0.57 1.01
N LEU A 105 -11.29 -1.74 1.02
CA LEU A 105 -12.76 -1.85 0.94
C LEU A 105 -13.43 -1.11 2.11
N THR A 106 -12.94 -1.31 3.32
CA THR A 106 -13.44 -0.63 4.52
C THR A 106 -13.29 0.89 4.37
N ALA A 107 -12.12 1.36 3.95
CA ALA A 107 -11.85 2.79 3.76
C ALA A 107 -12.76 3.42 2.70
N ILE A 108 -12.99 2.74 1.58
CA ILE A 108 -13.85 3.23 0.50
C ILE A 108 -15.31 3.29 0.95
N VAL A 109 -15.84 2.19 1.47
CA VAL A 109 -17.26 2.10 1.85
C VAL A 109 -17.58 3.13 2.93
N PHE A 110 -16.86 3.08 4.05
CA PHE A 110 -17.13 3.99 5.16
C PHE A 110 -16.74 5.44 4.83
N GLY A 111 -15.67 5.66 4.08
CA GLY A 111 -15.26 7.00 3.66
C GLY A 111 -16.31 7.69 2.78
N VAL A 112 -16.85 6.98 1.79
CA VAL A 112 -17.92 7.52 0.92
C VAL A 112 -19.21 7.76 1.71
N VAL A 113 -19.61 6.82 2.57
CA VAL A 113 -20.82 6.96 3.38
C VAL A 113 -20.70 8.15 4.34
N LEU A 114 -19.63 8.23 5.13
CA LEU A 114 -19.40 9.31 6.09
C LEU A 114 -19.28 10.68 5.39
N GLY A 115 -18.56 10.74 4.25
CA GLY A 115 -18.41 11.94 3.46
C GLY A 115 -19.75 12.44 2.89
N SER A 116 -20.59 11.52 2.41
CA SER A 116 -21.94 11.83 1.92
C SER A 116 -22.84 12.35 3.04
N ILE A 117 -22.82 11.71 4.21
CA ILE A 117 -23.58 12.17 5.39
C ILE A 117 -23.12 13.57 5.80
N ALA A 118 -21.80 13.80 5.88
CA ALA A 118 -21.25 15.11 6.24
C ALA A 118 -21.63 16.20 5.23
N ALA A 119 -21.68 15.88 3.93
CA ALA A 119 -22.10 16.82 2.89
C ALA A 119 -23.60 17.17 2.99
N LEU A 120 -24.46 16.13 3.12
CA LEU A 120 -25.91 16.31 3.18
C LEU A 120 -26.37 17.01 4.48
N MET A 121 -25.62 16.81 5.56
CA MET A 121 -25.89 17.41 6.87
C MET A 121 -24.94 18.59 7.19
N ARG A 122 -24.48 19.29 6.15
CA ARG A 122 -23.54 20.42 6.26
C ARG A 122 -23.94 21.38 7.38
N ASN A 123 -22.97 21.74 8.23
CA ASN A 123 -23.11 22.63 9.39
C ASN A 123 -24.00 22.13 10.54
N ARG A 124 -24.59 20.91 10.43
CA ARG A 124 -25.31 20.26 11.52
C ARG A 124 -24.38 19.44 12.40
N TRP A 125 -24.90 18.94 13.53
CA TRP A 125 -24.09 18.18 14.49
C TRP A 125 -23.39 16.92 13.90
N PRO A 126 -24.01 16.11 12.98
CA PRO A 126 -23.32 14.95 12.43
C PRO A 126 -22.09 15.34 11.58
N ASP A 127 -22.21 16.43 10.81
CA ASP A 127 -21.07 16.96 10.05
C ASP A 127 -19.92 17.37 10.97
N ARG A 128 -20.21 18.08 12.06
CA ARG A 128 -19.18 18.53 13.02
C ARG A 128 -18.46 17.35 13.67
N VAL A 129 -19.21 16.31 14.07
CA VAL A 129 -18.64 15.10 14.68
C VAL A 129 -17.77 14.34 13.68
N ILE A 130 -18.24 14.11 12.45
CA ILE A 130 -17.48 13.43 11.42
C ILE A 130 -16.19 14.20 11.12
N VAL A 131 -16.27 15.51 10.92
CA VAL A 131 -15.10 16.35 10.62
C VAL A 131 -14.11 16.37 11.78
N PHE A 132 -14.58 16.38 13.02
CA PHE A 132 -13.73 16.29 14.21
C PHE A 132 -12.91 14.98 14.20
N PHE A 133 -13.54 13.82 14.02
CA PHE A 133 -12.85 12.55 13.99
C PHE A 133 -11.92 12.41 12.77
N VAL A 134 -12.37 12.85 11.60
CA VAL A 134 -11.55 12.88 10.38
C VAL A 134 -10.29 13.73 10.61
N THR A 135 -10.43 14.90 11.23
CA THR A 135 -9.28 15.77 11.53
C THR A 135 -8.35 15.11 12.55
N LEU A 136 -8.90 14.52 13.60
CA LEU A 136 -8.12 13.80 14.61
C LEU A 136 -7.31 12.67 13.98
N ILE A 137 -7.94 11.81 13.17
CA ILE A 137 -7.28 10.69 12.51
C ILE A 137 -6.18 11.17 11.54
N THR A 138 -6.45 12.21 10.75
CA THR A 138 -5.46 12.73 9.78
C THR A 138 -4.29 13.46 10.43
N SER A 139 -4.45 13.92 11.68
CA SER A 139 -3.39 14.57 12.44
C SER A 139 -2.45 13.58 13.15
N MET A 140 -2.83 12.30 13.22
CA MET A 140 -2.05 11.27 13.92
C MET A 140 -1.34 10.35 12.92
N PRO A 141 -0.06 10.00 13.14
CA PRO A 141 0.60 8.95 12.38
C PRO A 141 -0.14 7.61 12.52
N SER A 142 -0.21 6.85 11.44
CA SER A 142 -0.96 5.57 11.40
C SER A 142 -0.49 4.55 12.45
N PHE A 143 0.81 4.53 12.76
CA PHE A 143 1.36 3.63 13.77
C PHE A 143 0.90 3.99 15.19
N VAL A 144 0.68 5.28 15.48
CA VAL A 144 0.15 5.72 16.78
C VAL A 144 -1.30 5.23 16.93
N ILE A 145 -2.11 5.38 15.87
CA ILE A 145 -3.49 4.88 15.86
C ILE A 145 -3.51 3.36 16.08
N ALA A 146 -2.65 2.61 15.37
CA ALA A 146 -2.54 1.17 15.52
C ALA A 146 -2.18 0.74 16.95
N THR A 147 -1.19 1.41 17.55
CA THR A 147 -0.74 1.13 18.91
C THR A 147 -1.84 1.45 19.94
N LEU A 148 -2.56 2.57 19.75
CA LEU A 148 -3.69 2.92 20.62
C LEU A 148 -4.83 1.90 20.51
N LEU A 149 -5.19 1.47 19.30
CA LEU A 149 -6.21 0.43 19.11
C LEU A 149 -5.80 -0.88 19.78
N LEU A 150 -4.54 -1.30 19.58
CA LEU A 150 -4.01 -2.50 20.25
C LEU A 150 -4.06 -2.35 21.76
N TYR A 151 -3.58 -1.23 22.30
CA TYR A 151 -3.59 -1.00 23.75
C TYR A 151 -4.99 -1.03 24.35
N PHE A 152 -5.93 -0.28 23.76
CA PHE A 152 -7.29 -0.20 24.29
C PHE A 152 -8.05 -1.51 24.15
N PHE A 153 -8.07 -2.12 22.97
CA PHE A 153 -8.93 -3.26 22.68
C PHE A 153 -8.33 -4.59 23.13
N CYS A 154 -7.00 -4.77 23.03
CA CYS A 154 -6.35 -6.02 23.44
C CYS A 154 -5.91 -5.99 24.91
N ILE A 155 -5.23 -4.90 25.36
CA ILE A 155 -4.61 -4.90 26.69
C ILE A 155 -5.59 -4.41 27.74
N LYS A 156 -6.24 -3.24 27.54
CA LYS A 156 -7.07 -2.64 28.58
C LYS A 156 -8.46 -3.26 28.69
N LEU A 157 -9.14 -3.52 27.57
CA LEU A 157 -10.49 -4.07 27.54
C LEU A 157 -10.51 -5.59 27.41
N GLY A 158 -9.46 -6.22 26.87
CA GLY A 158 -9.40 -7.66 26.65
C GLY A 158 -10.48 -8.22 25.70
N VAL A 159 -11.15 -7.34 24.92
CA VAL A 159 -12.27 -7.72 24.05
C VAL A 159 -11.81 -8.42 22.78
N VAL A 160 -10.60 -8.08 22.31
CA VAL A 160 -10.00 -8.64 21.09
C VAL A 160 -8.65 -9.22 21.45
N GLN A 161 -8.42 -10.47 21.08
CA GLN A 161 -7.08 -11.06 21.24
C GLN A 161 -6.10 -10.39 20.28
N ALA A 162 -4.87 -10.17 20.74
CA ALA A 162 -3.79 -9.76 19.85
C ALA A 162 -3.60 -10.81 18.76
N PHE A 163 -3.26 -10.36 17.55
CA PHE A 163 -3.02 -11.27 16.43
C PHE A 163 -1.94 -12.29 16.82
N SER A 164 -2.27 -13.57 16.77
CA SER A 164 -1.32 -14.66 16.90
C SER A 164 -1.48 -15.60 15.71
N SER A 165 -0.45 -16.38 15.38
CA SER A 165 -0.41 -17.25 14.19
C SER A 165 -1.55 -18.29 14.09
N GLY A 166 -2.43 -18.35 15.06
CA GLY A 166 -3.65 -19.19 15.08
C GLY A 166 -4.95 -18.42 15.24
N SER A 167 -4.92 -17.09 15.47
CA SER A 167 -6.13 -16.29 15.60
C SER A 167 -6.45 -15.61 14.27
N ASN A 168 -7.64 -15.85 13.73
CA ASN A 168 -8.15 -15.16 12.51
C ASN A 168 -8.58 -13.69 12.79
N MET A 169 -8.09 -13.08 13.86
CA MET A 169 -8.52 -11.73 14.26
C MET A 169 -7.82 -10.64 13.47
N ILE A 170 -8.20 -10.51 12.21
CA ILE A 170 -7.68 -9.49 11.28
C ILE A 170 -8.35 -8.11 11.47
N LEU A 171 -9.34 -7.99 12.36
CA LEU A 171 -10.19 -6.80 12.50
C LEU A 171 -9.39 -5.54 12.88
N LEU A 172 -8.59 -5.59 13.95
CA LEU A 172 -7.82 -4.43 14.40
C LEU A 172 -6.76 -3.99 13.39
N PRO A 173 -5.97 -4.90 12.80
CA PRO A 173 -5.09 -4.54 11.69
C PRO A 173 -5.80 -3.87 10.52
N VAL A 174 -6.96 -4.41 10.09
CA VAL A 174 -7.79 -3.83 9.01
C VAL A 174 -8.26 -2.44 9.38
N LEU A 175 -8.81 -2.25 10.59
CA LEU A 175 -9.24 -0.93 11.06
C LEU A 175 -8.06 0.05 11.11
N SER A 176 -6.93 -0.36 11.70
CA SER A 176 -5.73 0.48 11.79
C SER A 176 -5.26 0.97 10.42
N LEU A 177 -5.26 0.07 9.43
CA LEU A 177 -4.80 0.37 8.07
C LEU A 177 -5.83 1.20 7.28
N SER A 178 -7.13 1.04 7.57
CA SER A 178 -8.20 1.72 6.85
C SER A 178 -8.49 3.14 7.32
N LEU A 179 -8.22 3.48 8.60
CA LEU A 179 -8.65 4.76 9.20
C LEU A 179 -8.10 5.99 8.48
N SER A 180 -6.80 6.04 8.17
CA SER A 180 -6.20 7.19 7.49
C SER A 180 -6.74 7.40 6.07
N PRO A 181 -6.78 6.40 5.18
CA PRO A 181 -7.38 6.55 3.87
C PRO A 181 -8.90 6.79 3.94
N MET A 182 -9.61 6.18 4.89
CA MET A 182 -11.03 6.44 5.13
C MET A 182 -11.29 7.91 5.47
N ALA A 183 -10.48 8.50 6.35
CA ALA A 183 -10.59 9.91 6.70
C ALA A 183 -10.34 10.82 5.49
N TYR A 184 -9.36 10.48 4.66
CA TYR A 184 -9.10 11.22 3.42
C TYR A 184 -10.27 11.11 2.42
N ILE A 185 -10.78 9.90 2.18
CA ILE A 185 -11.93 9.66 1.29
C ILE A 185 -13.16 10.39 1.83
N THR A 186 -13.40 10.40 3.15
CA THR A 186 -14.50 11.12 3.78
C THR A 186 -14.44 12.62 3.44
N ARG A 187 -13.27 13.24 3.60
CA ARG A 187 -13.07 14.66 3.29
C ARG A 187 -13.26 14.94 1.81
N LEU A 188 -12.65 14.11 0.95
CA LEU A 188 -12.74 14.23 -0.50
C LEU A 188 -14.18 14.10 -0.99
N THR A 189 -14.90 13.07 -0.51
CA THR A 189 -16.31 12.85 -0.85
C THR A 189 -17.18 14.02 -0.37
N LYS A 190 -16.97 14.51 0.86
CA LYS A 190 -17.72 15.68 1.37
C LYS A 190 -17.55 16.87 0.46
N THR A 191 -16.32 17.25 0.13
CA THR A 191 -16.04 18.43 -0.71
C THR A 191 -16.65 18.28 -2.10
N SER A 192 -16.37 17.16 -2.77
CA SER A 192 -16.87 16.90 -4.12
C SER A 192 -18.40 16.80 -4.20
N MET A 193 -19.02 16.29 -3.13
CA MET A 193 -20.48 16.20 -3.03
C MET A 193 -21.11 17.59 -2.86
N LEU A 194 -20.48 18.48 -2.08
CA LEU A 194 -20.94 19.86 -1.92
C LEU A 194 -20.82 20.64 -3.23
N ASP A 195 -19.72 20.45 -3.95
CA ASP A 195 -19.49 21.06 -5.26
C ASP A 195 -20.52 20.56 -6.28
N ALA A 196 -20.78 19.26 -6.33
CA ALA A 196 -21.75 18.65 -7.21
C ALA A 196 -23.18 19.18 -6.93
N LEU A 197 -23.58 19.27 -5.65
CA LEU A 197 -24.89 19.75 -5.23
C LEU A 197 -25.12 21.23 -5.53
N GLY A 198 -24.05 22.02 -5.72
CA GLY A 198 -24.09 23.43 -6.09
C GLY A 198 -24.28 23.71 -7.59
N GLN A 199 -24.14 22.70 -8.45
CA GLN A 199 -24.14 22.85 -9.90
C GLN A 199 -25.55 23.11 -10.49
N ASP A 200 -25.60 23.76 -11.66
CA ASP A 200 -26.83 24.14 -12.35
C ASP A 200 -27.66 22.94 -12.82
N TYR A 201 -27.02 21.80 -13.16
CA TYR A 201 -27.77 20.59 -13.53
C TYR A 201 -28.60 20.04 -12.37
N ILE A 202 -28.15 20.24 -11.11
CA ILE A 202 -28.93 19.88 -9.90
C ILE A 202 -30.14 20.83 -9.74
N ARG A 203 -29.92 22.13 -9.98
CA ARG A 203 -31.03 23.10 -9.95
C ARG A 203 -32.09 22.76 -11.01
N THR A 204 -31.65 22.42 -12.22
CA THR A 204 -32.52 21.98 -13.31
C THR A 204 -33.31 20.72 -12.96
N ALA A 205 -32.61 19.71 -12.36
CA ALA A 205 -33.26 18.47 -11.92
C ALA A 205 -34.36 18.75 -10.85
N LYS A 206 -34.07 19.63 -9.89
CA LYS A 206 -35.05 20.07 -8.88
C LYS A 206 -36.26 20.77 -9.51
N ALA A 207 -36.00 21.68 -10.45
CA ALA A 207 -37.08 22.40 -11.16
C ALA A 207 -37.98 21.46 -11.99
N LYS A 208 -37.44 20.37 -12.50
CA LYS A 208 -38.17 19.30 -13.18
C LYS A 208 -38.90 18.33 -12.26
N GLY A 209 -38.88 18.56 -10.93
CA GLY A 209 -39.58 17.71 -9.96
C GLY A 209 -38.92 16.34 -9.72
N VAL A 210 -37.64 16.15 -10.07
CA VAL A 210 -36.93 14.89 -9.83
C VAL A 210 -36.83 14.65 -8.32
N HIS A 211 -37.20 13.42 -7.90
CA HIS A 211 -37.19 13.04 -6.49
C HIS A 211 -35.80 13.18 -5.86
N GLN A 212 -35.73 13.66 -4.61
CA GLN A 212 -34.48 14.02 -3.93
C GLN A 212 -33.49 12.87 -3.83
N TYR A 213 -33.98 11.64 -3.60
CA TYR A 213 -33.11 10.45 -3.62
C TYR A 213 -32.34 10.30 -4.95
N LYS A 214 -33.02 10.47 -6.08
CA LYS A 214 -32.42 10.39 -7.40
C LYS A 214 -31.41 11.52 -7.66
N ILE A 215 -31.72 12.72 -7.15
CA ILE A 215 -30.79 13.87 -7.22
C ILE A 215 -29.49 13.54 -6.46
N ILE A 216 -29.59 13.00 -5.25
CA ILE A 216 -28.45 12.70 -4.40
C ILE A 216 -27.62 11.55 -4.99
N PHE A 217 -28.21 10.38 -5.21
CA PHE A 217 -27.46 9.16 -5.51
C PHE A 217 -27.10 9.04 -6.99
N VAL A 218 -27.91 9.55 -7.91
CA VAL A 218 -27.66 9.41 -9.35
C VAL A 218 -26.96 10.64 -9.93
N HIS A 219 -27.37 11.85 -9.51
CA HIS A 219 -26.83 13.07 -10.12
C HIS A 219 -25.65 13.65 -9.34
N ALA A 220 -25.73 13.73 -8.01
CA ALA A 220 -24.65 14.33 -7.21
C ALA A 220 -23.55 13.33 -6.89
N LEU A 221 -23.86 12.20 -6.26
CA LEU A 221 -22.87 11.22 -5.82
C LEU A 221 -22.05 10.64 -6.96
N ARG A 222 -22.68 10.31 -8.08
CA ARG A 222 -21.97 9.79 -9.26
C ARG A 222 -20.85 10.72 -9.72
N ASN A 223 -21.09 12.03 -9.76
CA ASN A 223 -20.10 13.01 -10.14
C ASN A 223 -19.08 13.27 -9.02
N ALA A 224 -19.53 13.25 -7.76
CA ALA A 224 -18.65 13.41 -6.60
C ALA A 224 -17.67 12.25 -6.41
N LEU A 225 -17.95 11.07 -6.93
CA LEU A 225 -17.05 9.91 -6.85
C LEU A 225 -15.87 9.97 -7.83
N ILE A 226 -15.89 10.83 -8.85
CA ILE A 226 -14.78 10.93 -9.83
C ILE A 226 -13.44 11.19 -9.14
N PRO A 227 -13.28 12.21 -8.26
CA PRO A 227 -12.03 12.42 -7.53
C PRO A 227 -11.69 11.28 -6.56
N VAL A 228 -12.72 10.61 -6.00
CA VAL A 228 -12.50 9.45 -5.10
C VAL A 228 -11.90 8.28 -5.85
N ILE A 229 -12.43 7.94 -7.03
CA ILE A 229 -11.91 6.86 -7.88
C ILE A 229 -10.45 7.14 -8.26
N THR A 230 -10.13 8.40 -8.53
CA THR A 230 -8.76 8.87 -8.77
C THR A 230 -7.80 8.57 -7.64
N TYR A 231 -8.23 8.79 -6.42
CA TYR A 231 -7.43 8.55 -5.22
C TYR A 231 -7.31 7.06 -4.89
N VAL A 232 -8.37 6.29 -5.14
CA VAL A 232 -8.47 4.87 -4.76
C VAL A 232 -7.37 4.02 -5.40
N GLY A 233 -7.00 4.29 -6.64
CA GLY A 233 -6.01 3.48 -7.32
C GLY A 233 -4.62 3.53 -6.71
N PRO A 234 -3.97 4.71 -6.59
CA PRO A 234 -2.70 4.85 -5.88
C PRO A 234 -2.78 4.37 -4.42
N MET A 235 -3.91 4.60 -3.75
CA MET A 235 -4.17 4.11 -2.39
C MET A 235 -4.10 2.59 -2.31
N ILE A 236 -4.77 1.87 -3.22
CA ILE A 236 -4.73 0.40 -3.26
C ILE A 236 -3.30 -0.08 -3.50
N GLY A 237 -2.57 0.53 -4.45
CA GLY A 237 -1.16 0.22 -4.68
C GLY A 237 -0.33 0.35 -3.42
N GLY A 238 -0.45 1.47 -2.71
CA GLY A 238 0.26 1.72 -1.45
C GLY A 238 -0.13 0.76 -0.31
N ILE A 239 -1.41 0.39 -0.23
CA ILE A 239 -1.88 -0.55 0.81
C ILE A 239 -1.48 -2.00 0.48
N LEU A 240 -1.52 -2.42 -0.78
CA LEU A 240 -1.14 -3.77 -1.21
C LEU A 240 0.35 -4.06 -1.04
N THR A 241 1.20 -3.03 -1.12
CA THR A 241 2.63 -3.20 -0.82
C THR A 241 2.88 -3.50 0.67
N GLY A 242 1.82 -3.50 1.48
CA GLY A 242 1.83 -3.81 2.90
C GLY A 242 2.16 -2.58 3.75
N SER A 243 1.47 -2.46 4.85
CA SER A 243 1.90 -1.53 5.88
C SER A 243 2.96 -2.20 6.74
N MET A 244 4.22 -2.03 6.37
CA MET A 244 5.38 -2.58 7.09
C MET A 244 5.27 -2.36 8.60
N VAL A 245 4.82 -1.18 9.00
CA VAL A 245 4.69 -0.79 10.40
C VAL A 245 3.49 -1.46 11.07
N ILE A 246 2.32 -1.47 10.42
CA ILE A 246 1.11 -2.10 10.96
C ILE A 246 1.29 -3.61 11.08
N GLU A 247 1.84 -4.26 10.05
CA GLU A 247 2.13 -5.69 10.09
C GLU A 247 3.12 -6.05 11.20
N SER A 248 4.13 -5.20 11.45
CA SER A 248 5.09 -5.41 12.54
C SER A 248 4.47 -5.19 13.92
N ILE A 249 3.63 -4.15 14.10
CA ILE A 249 2.96 -3.87 15.38
C ILE A 249 2.03 -5.03 15.78
N PHE A 250 1.28 -5.56 14.81
CA PHE A 250 0.35 -6.67 15.05
C PHE A 250 0.99 -8.04 14.87
N ASN A 251 2.30 -8.12 14.62
CA ASN A 251 3.06 -9.37 14.40
C ASN A 251 2.42 -10.26 13.31
N ILE A 252 1.95 -9.64 12.23
CA ILE A 252 1.39 -10.33 11.07
C ILE A 252 2.53 -10.82 10.20
N GLY A 253 2.55 -12.10 9.84
CA GLY A 253 3.57 -12.70 8.99
C GLY A 253 3.47 -12.32 7.50
N GLY A 254 3.06 -11.10 7.19
CA GLY A 254 2.93 -10.58 5.85
C GLY A 254 4.25 -10.13 5.23
N LEU A 255 4.22 -9.78 3.95
CA LEU A 255 5.41 -9.40 3.18
C LEU A 255 6.04 -8.09 3.68
N GLY A 256 5.24 -7.14 4.19
CA GLY A 256 5.74 -5.89 4.78
C GLY A 256 6.59 -6.14 6.04
N SER A 257 6.16 -7.02 6.94
CA SER A 257 6.93 -7.40 8.12
C SER A 257 8.21 -8.17 7.75
N LYS A 258 8.16 -9.03 6.70
CA LYS A 258 9.35 -9.72 6.17
C LYS A 258 10.35 -8.73 5.57
N PHE A 259 9.86 -7.69 4.87
CA PHE A 259 10.71 -6.64 4.33
C PHE A 259 11.47 -5.87 5.43
N VAL A 260 10.81 -5.50 6.52
CA VAL A 260 11.49 -4.87 7.67
C VAL A 260 12.52 -5.81 8.28
N SER A 261 12.14 -7.07 8.46
CA SER A 261 13.04 -8.10 9.04
C SER A 261 14.28 -8.34 8.16
N CYS A 262 14.15 -8.39 6.83
CA CYS A 262 15.30 -8.63 5.96
C CYS A 262 16.29 -7.45 5.97
N ILE A 263 15.82 -6.21 6.11
CA ILE A 263 16.68 -5.04 6.26
C ILE A 263 17.46 -5.12 7.58
N THR A 264 16.76 -5.39 8.68
CA THR A 264 17.38 -5.49 10.01
C THR A 264 18.40 -6.61 10.07
N ASN A 265 18.14 -7.74 9.40
CA ASN A 265 19.00 -8.90 9.35
C ASN A 265 20.08 -8.82 8.24
N ARG A 266 20.07 -7.77 7.42
CA ARG A 266 21.00 -7.59 6.27
C ARG A 266 20.94 -8.74 5.26
N ASP A 267 19.74 -9.24 4.98
CA ASP A 267 19.50 -10.27 3.98
C ASP A 267 19.40 -9.63 2.59
N TYR A 268 20.54 -9.47 1.93
CA TYR A 268 20.66 -8.69 0.69
C TYR A 268 19.80 -9.23 -0.45
N THR A 269 19.81 -10.54 -0.67
CA THR A 269 18.98 -11.16 -1.70
C THR A 269 17.48 -10.97 -1.43
N MET A 270 17.07 -11.13 -0.17
CA MET A 270 15.67 -10.91 0.23
C MET A 270 15.26 -9.43 0.14
N ILE A 271 16.16 -8.48 0.48
CA ILE A 271 15.91 -7.04 0.30
C ILE A 271 15.65 -6.72 -1.17
N MET A 272 16.53 -7.18 -2.06
CA MET A 272 16.38 -6.94 -3.49
C MET A 272 15.10 -7.52 -4.05
N ALA A 273 14.81 -8.78 -3.76
CA ALA A 273 13.63 -9.48 -4.25
C ALA A 273 12.33 -8.83 -3.77
N THR A 274 12.22 -8.54 -2.47
CA THR A 274 11.03 -7.92 -1.91
C THR A 274 10.84 -6.50 -2.42
N THR A 275 11.91 -5.70 -2.53
CA THR A 275 11.84 -4.35 -3.11
C THR A 275 11.35 -4.39 -4.55
N LEU A 276 11.90 -5.26 -5.39
CA LEU A 276 11.47 -5.40 -6.78
C LEU A 276 10.03 -5.88 -6.88
N PHE A 277 9.65 -6.87 -6.10
CA PHE A 277 8.28 -7.39 -6.07
C PHE A 277 7.28 -6.30 -5.67
N LEU A 278 7.55 -5.56 -4.60
CA LEU A 278 6.70 -4.46 -4.15
C LEU A 278 6.66 -3.31 -5.17
N ALA A 279 7.80 -3.00 -5.82
CA ALA A 279 7.85 -2.01 -6.89
C ALA A 279 6.97 -2.42 -8.09
N VAL A 280 7.01 -3.68 -8.51
CA VAL A 280 6.15 -4.21 -9.58
C VAL A 280 4.68 -4.08 -9.21
N ILE A 281 4.29 -4.46 -7.99
CA ILE A 281 2.90 -4.31 -7.51
C ILE A 281 2.48 -2.83 -7.52
N MET A 282 3.28 -1.94 -6.96
CA MET A 282 2.95 -0.51 -6.87
C MET A 282 2.88 0.15 -8.25
N VAL A 283 3.86 -0.08 -9.10
CA VAL A 283 3.90 0.45 -10.46
C VAL A 283 2.76 -0.13 -11.31
N GLY A 284 2.48 -1.43 -11.16
CA GLY A 284 1.35 -2.10 -11.81
C GLY A 284 0.00 -1.52 -11.39
N ALA A 285 -0.21 -1.30 -10.08
CA ALA A 285 -1.43 -0.69 -9.56
C ALA A 285 -1.61 0.74 -10.09
N ASN A 286 -0.55 1.55 -10.15
CA ASN A 286 -0.59 2.87 -10.74
C ASN A 286 -0.90 2.84 -12.24
N LEU A 287 -0.31 1.90 -12.98
CA LEU A 287 -0.58 1.72 -14.41
C LEU A 287 -2.05 1.35 -14.66
N ILE A 288 -2.60 0.43 -13.89
CA ILE A 288 -4.02 0.06 -13.95
C ILE A 288 -4.89 1.28 -13.66
N THR A 289 -4.54 2.06 -12.66
CA THR A 289 -5.26 3.29 -12.31
C THR A 289 -5.26 4.32 -13.44
N ASP A 290 -4.11 4.54 -14.07
CA ASP A 290 -3.99 5.44 -15.21
C ASP A 290 -4.88 5.03 -16.39
N ILE A 291 -5.00 3.70 -16.63
CA ILE A 291 -5.87 3.14 -17.66
C ILE A 291 -7.34 3.34 -17.30
N VAL A 292 -7.73 2.99 -16.06
CA VAL A 292 -9.10 3.16 -15.55
C VAL A 292 -9.51 4.64 -15.61
N TYR A 293 -8.60 5.53 -15.23
CA TYR A 293 -8.81 6.96 -15.29
C TYR A 293 -9.20 7.44 -16.68
N LYS A 294 -8.44 7.01 -17.69
CA LYS A 294 -8.70 7.40 -19.08
C LYS A 294 -9.99 6.81 -19.64
N VAL A 295 -10.44 5.69 -19.11
CA VAL A 295 -11.75 5.09 -19.49
C VAL A 295 -12.90 5.88 -18.86
N ILE A 296 -12.75 6.35 -17.61
CA ILE A 296 -13.80 7.07 -16.88
C ILE A 296 -13.94 8.52 -17.37
N ASP A 297 -12.83 9.20 -17.59
CA ASP A 297 -12.83 10.56 -18.12
C ASP A 297 -11.93 10.71 -19.36
N PRO A 298 -12.51 10.53 -20.58
CA PRO A 298 -11.78 10.67 -21.84
C PRO A 298 -11.26 12.09 -22.11
N ARG A 299 -11.75 13.10 -21.37
CA ARG A 299 -11.41 14.53 -21.57
C ARG A 299 -10.06 14.89 -20.95
N ILE A 300 -9.53 14.06 -20.07
CA ILE A 300 -8.22 14.32 -19.45
C ILE A 300 -7.14 14.11 -20.53
N LYS A 301 -6.52 15.21 -20.93
CA LYS A 301 -5.27 15.20 -21.70
C LYS A 301 -4.15 14.87 -20.70
N LEU A 302 -3.73 13.63 -20.70
CA LEU A 302 -2.54 13.19 -19.99
C LEU A 302 -1.37 13.35 -20.98
N ASP A 303 -0.65 14.46 -20.86
CA ASP A 303 0.56 14.74 -21.64
C ASP A 303 1.73 13.82 -21.22
#